data_87125ea8fc75ef24ccb44740f323c13e
#
_entry.id   87125ea8fc75ef24ccb44740f323c13e
#
_cell.length_a   1.000
_cell.length_b   1.000
_cell.length_c   1.000
_cell.angle_alpha   90.00
_cell.angle_beta   90.00
_cell.angle_gamma   90.00
#
_symmetry.space_group_name_H-M   'P 1'
#
loop_
_entity.id
_entity.type
_entity.pdbx_description
1 polymer ?
#
loop_
_entity_poly.entity_id
_entity_poly.type
_entity_poly.pdbx_seq_one_letter_code
_entity_poly.pdbx_strand_id
1 'polypeptide(L)'
;MNKKIISRAALCTAVLGAAVKLRSDYERHALTVRHVNIEDKRIDRDIRLAFLSDLHGNSFGPDNSELINAVRESAPDAILLGGDMVSVKHYIPKNYKPLEDLLAGVWDVAPIYYAEGNHELRMKLDDESYPGWFLELRRMLNEYGATYLADKTVMLSKKVSLSGLVVGPEYYRKRAKLHLSPGYISRRLPKLGEAGYSVLMMHTPAYMDAARGAGANLVLSGHFHGGTVVLPALGPLMSPQLGFFPRFARGEDELCGMRTVTSAGLGTHSINVRINNRPELVIIDLSPADNKVKAIIS
;
A
#
# COMPACT_ATOMS: atom_id res chain seq x y z
N MET A 1 17.19 -46.13 -12.41
CA MET A 1 16.25 -45.55 -11.44
C MET A 1 14.88 -46.17 -11.65
N ASN A 2 14.21 -46.67 -10.62
CA ASN A 2 13.01 -47.49 -10.74
C ASN A 2 11.82 -46.66 -11.25
N LYS A 3 11.19 -47.03 -12.38
CA LYS A 3 10.03 -46.34 -13.00
C LYS A 3 8.92 -46.01 -11.98
N LYS A 4 8.68 -46.90 -11.00
CA LYS A 4 7.68 -46.71 -9.94
C LYS A 4 8.07 -45.56 -8.97
N ILE A 5 9.36 -45.34 -8.71
CA ILE A 5 9.82 -44.23 -7.85
C ILE A 5 9.64 -42.92 -8.59
N ILE A 6 10.00 -42.84 -9.86
CA ILE A 6 9.81 -41.65 -10.71
C ILE A 6 8.33 -41.29 -10.81
N SER A 7 7.43 -42.26 -11.05
CA SER A 7 5.99 -41.98 -11.15
C SER A 7 5.39 -41.52 -9.82
N ARG A 8 5.82 -42.05 -8.68
CA ARG A 8 5.39 -41.62 -7.36
C ARG A 8 5.89 -40.20 -7.05
N ALA A 9 7.15 -39.90 -7.35
CA ALA A 9 7.70 -38.55 -7.18
C ALA A 9 6.96 -37.51 -8.04
N ALA A 10 6.69 -37.85 -9.31
CA ALA A 10 5.89 -36.99 -10.22
C ALA A 10 4.48 -36.76 -9.70
N LEU A 11 3.81 -37.81 -9.19
CA LEU A 11 2.48 -37.68 -8.59
C LEU A 11 2.51 -36.77 -7.34
N CYS A 12 3.46 -36.97 -6.43
CA CYS A 12 3.60 -36.14 -5.23
C CYS A 12 3.85 -34.65 -5.61
N THR A 13 4.68 -34.41 -6.62
CA THR A 13 4.94 -33.03 -7.11
C THR A 13 3.68 -32.41 -7.70
N ALA A 14 2.91 -33.17 -8.49
CA ALA A 14 1.66 -32.68 -9.06
C ALA A 14 0.61 -32.36 -7.98
N VAL A 15 0.46 -33.23 -6.99
CA VAL A 15 -0.46 -33.03 -5.85
C VAL A 15 -0.04 -31.79 -5.04
N LEU A 16 1.26 -31.64 -4.74
CA LEU A 16 1.76 -30.47 -4.03
C LEU A 16 1.54 -29.21 -4.85
N GLY A 17 1.83 -29.22 -6.14
CA GLY A 17 1.57 -28.08 -7.03
C GLY A 17 0.10 -27.68 -7.08
N ALA A 18 -0.81 -28.66 -7.15
CA ALA A 18 -2.24 -28.40 -7.08
C ALA A 18 -2.68 -27.80 -5.73
N ALA A 19 -2.17 -28.31 -4.61
CA ALA A 19 -2.45 -27.80 -3.28
C ALA A 19 -1.96 -26.35 -3.11
N VAL A 20 -0.74 -26.04 -3.59
CA VAL A 20 -0.18 -24.67 -3.58
C VAL A 20 -1.03 -23.73 -4.44
N LYS A 21 -1.48 -24.20 -5.62
CA LYS A 21 -2.37 -23.41 -6.49
C LYS A 21 -3.70 -23.11 -5.80
N LEU A 22 -4.38 -24.13 -5.27
CA LEU A 22 -5.65 -23.96 -4.56
C LEU A 22 -5.52 -23.03 -3.36
N ARG A 23 -4.44 -23.18 -2.59
CA ARG A 23 -4.14 -22.27 -1.46
C ARG A 23 -3.95 -20.83 -1.93
N SER A 24 -3.18 -20.63 -2.98
CA SER A 24 -2.95 -19.31 -3.56
C SER A 24 -4.24 -18.69 -4.11
N ASP A 25 -5.06 -19.49 -4.82
CA ASP A 25 -6.34 -19.03 -5.37
C ASP A 25 -7.29 -18.59 -4.25
N TYR A 26 -7.36 -19.34 -3.16
CA TYR A 26 -8.13 -18.96 -1.99
C TYR A 26 -7.59 -17.64 -1.37
N GLU A 27 -6.28 -17.58 -1.10
CA GLU A 27 -5.72 -16.42 -0.40
C GLU A 27 -5.83 -15.11 -1.19
N ARG A 28 -5.78 -15.16 -2.53
CA ARG A 28 -5.93 -13.96 -3.37
C ARG A 28 -7.29 -13.27 -3.25
N HIS A 29 -8.32 -13.99 -2.83
CA HIS A 29 -9.68 -13.47 -2.67
C HIS A 29 -10.11 -13.33 -1.19
N ALA A 30 -9.30 -13.81 -0.27
CA ALA A 30 -9.60 -13.76 1.17
C ALA A 30 -9.17 -12.42 1.76
N LEU A 31 -9.98 -11.38 1.54
CA LEU A 31 -9.76 -10.04 2.11
C LEU A 31 -9.64 -10.13 3.64
N THR A 32 -8.71 -9.37 4.21
CA THR A 32 -8.54 -9.21 5.66
C THR A 32 -8.56 -7.72 6.02
N VAL A 33 -9.02 -7.42 7.23
CA VAL A 33 -8.93 -6.08 7.82
C VAL A 33 -7.90 -6.14 8.94
N ARG A 34 -6.86 -5.29 8.86
CA ARG A 34 -5.82 -5.17 9.88
C ARG A 34 -5.94 -3.83 10.58
N HIS A 35 -5.92 -3.84 11.89
CA HIS A 35 -5.95 -2.63 12.72
C HIS A 35 -4.56 -2.29 13.23
N VAL A 36 -4.24 -0.99 13.23
CA VAL A 36 -3.00 -0.39 13.69
C VAL A 36 -3.35 0.78 14.60
N ASN A 37 -2.83 0.79 15.81
CA ASN A 37 -3.05 1.89 16.75
C ASN A 37 -1.75 2.67 16.94
N ILE A 38 -1.83 4.00 16.78
CA ILE A 38 -0.70 4.90 16.90
C ILE A 38 -1.07 6.04 17.84
N GLU A 39 -0.38 6.09 18.97
CA GLU A 39 -0.51 7.16 19.96
C GLU A 39 0.72 8.07 19.87
N ASP A 40 0.49 9.39 19.75
CA ASP A 40 1.56 10.38 19.75
C ASP A 40 1.07 11.72 20.32
N LYS A 41 1.90 12.38 21.13
CA LYS A 41 1.60 13.68 21.76
C LYS A 41 1.42 14.83 20.75
N ARG A 42 1.86 14.66 19.51
CA ARG A 42 1.71 15.64 18.42
C ARG A 42 0.37 15.52 17.70
N ILE A 43 -0.38 14.46 17.95
CA ILE A 43 -1.74 14.26 17.43
C ILE A 43 -2.70 15.06 18.32
N ASP A 44 -3.61 15.81 17.71
CA ASP A 44 -4.52 16.73 18.43
C ASP A 44 -5.93 16.18 18.64
N ARG A 45 -6.32 15.14 17.90
CA ARG A 45 -7.61 14.45 18.03
C ARG A 45 -7.51 13.03 17.46
N ASP A 46 -8.48 12.19 17.80
CA ASP A 46 -8.61 10.90 17.18
C ASP A 46 -8.92 11.03 15.69
N ILE A 47 -8.24 10.23 14.87
CA ILE A 47 -8.42 10.17 13.41
C ILE A 47 -8.30 8.71 12.97
N ARG A 48 -9.33 8.18 12.33
CA ARG A 48 -9.31 6.86 11.71
C ARG A 48 -9.06 6.96 10.22
N LEU A 49 -8.05 6.25 9.74
CA LEU A 49 -7.66 6.21 8.33
C LEU A 49 -7.93 4.80 7.77
N ALA A 50 -8.62 4.70 6.65
CA ALA A 50 -8.70 3.47 5.86
C ALA A 50 -7.64 3.52 4.76
N PHE A 51 -6.58 2.70 4.87
CA PHE A 51 -5.48 2.67 3.92
C PHE A 51 -5.57 1.46 2.99
N LEU A 52 -5.66 1.72 1.69
CA LEU A 52 -5.74 0.76 0.60
C LEU A 52 -4.58 1.01 -0.38
N SER A 53 -3.95 -0.04 -0.87
CA SER A 53 -2.86 0.05 -1.85
C SER A 53 -2.85 -1.15 -2.78
N ASP A 54 -2.26 -0.98 -3.97
CA ASP A 54 -1.98 -2.08 -4.89
C ASP A 54 -3.21 -2.92 -5.27
N LEU A 55 -4.31 -2.27 -5.64
CA LEU A 55 -5.53 -2.98 -6.08
C LEU A 55 -5.31 -3.71 -7.40
N HIS A 56 -4.54 -3.10 -8.33
CA HIS A 56 -4.14 -3.68 -9.61
C HIS A 56 -5.30 -4.27 -10.44
N GLY A 57 -6.49 -3.68 -10.34
CA GLY A 57 -7.66 -4.15 -11.04
C GLY A 57 -8.26 -5.44 -10.46
N ASN A 58 -7.88 -5.84 -9.24
CA ASN A 58 -8.51 -6.92 -8.49
C ASN A 58 -9.85 -6.47 -7.91
N SER A 59 -10.74 -7.41 -7.64
CA SER A 59 -12.06 -7.16 -7.07
C SER A 59 -12.35 -8.17 -5.96
N PHE A 60 -13.12 -7.75 -4.95
CA PHE A 60 -13.55 -8.54 -3.81
C PHE A 60 -15.08 -8.58 -3.75
N GLY A 61 -15.63 -9.74 -4.12
CA GLY A 61 -17.04 -9.91 -4.35
C GLY A 61 -17.54 -9.24 -5.63
N PRO A 62 -18.84 -9.39 -5.97
CA PRO A 62 -19.44 -8.68 -7.10
C PRO A 62 -19.32 -7.17 -6.94
N ASP A 63 -18.90 -6.47 -8.01
CA ASP A 63 -18.74 -5.01 -8.03
C ASP A 63 -17.93 -4.46 -6.83
N ASN A 64 -16.94 -5.23 -6.37
CA ASN A 64 -16.06 -4.89 -5.26
C ASN A 64 -16.77 -4.74 -3.89
N SER A 65 -17.95 -5.33 -3.74
CA SER A 65 -18.84 -5.14 -2.59
C SER A 65 -18.23 -5.51 -1.24
N GLU A 66 -17.40 -6.56 -1.17
CA GLU A 66 -16.76 -6.97 0.09
C GLU A 66 -15.76 -5.89 0.57
N LEU A 67 -14.96 -5.32 -0.35
CA LEU A 67 -14.03 -4.25 -0.01
C LEU A 67 -14.76 -2.96 0.36
N ILE A 68 -15.80 -2.60 -0.40
CA ILE A 68 -16.65 -1.43 -0.12
C ILE A 68 -17.27 -1.54 1.26
N ASN A 69 -17.87 -2.69 1.59
CA ASN A 69 -18.49 -2.92 2.90
C ASN A 69 -17.45 -2.82 4.03
N ALA A 70 -16.27 -3.41 3.85
CA ALA A 70 -15.20 -3.33 4.85
C ALA A 70 -14.74 -1.88 5.11
N VAL A 71 -14.66 -1.03 4.07
CA VAL A 71 -14.36 0.40 4.21
C VAL A 71 -15.49 1.11 4.94
N ARG A 72 -16.75 0.89 4.54
CA ARG A 72 -17.92 1.54 5.16
C ARG A 72 -18.08 1.16 6.63
N GLU A 73 -17.96 -0.12 6.96
CA GLU A 73 -18.03 -0.65 8.33
C GLU A 73 -16.92 -0.11 9.25
N SER A 74 -15.75 0.22 8.68
CA SER A 74 -14.67 0.81 9.46
C SER A 74 -14.92 2.25 9.87
N ALA A 75 -15.91 2.94 9.27
CA ALA A 75 -16.27 4.34 9.52
C ALA A 75 -15.04 5.27 9.61
N PRO A 76 -14.23 5.40 8.55
CA PRO A 76 -13.00 6.18 8.59
C PRO A 76 -13.27 7.69 8.51
N ASP A 77 -12.37 8.50 9.06
CA ASP A 77 -12.34 9.96 8.86
C ASP A 77 -11.69 10.35 7.52
N ALA A 78 -10.88 9.44 6.93
CA ALA A 78 -10.28 9.62 5.62
C ALA A 78 -9.97 8.27 4.96
N ILE A 79 -10.14 8.19 3.64
CA ILE A 79 -9.79 7.04 2.80
C ILE A 79 -8.51 7.37 2.04
N LEU A 80 -7.47 6.54 2.21
CA LEU A 80 -6.15 6.74 1.63
C LEU A 80 -5.87 5.67 0.59
N LEU A 81 -5.72 6.07 -0.68
CA LEU A 81 -5.36 5.20 -1.79
C LEU A 81 -3.86 5.37 -2.08
N GLY A 82 -3.06 4.37 -1.69
CA GLY A 82 -1.59 4.43 -1.60
C GLY A 82 -0.85 4.15 -2.90
N GLY A 83 -1.51 4.22 -4.06
CA GLY A 83 -0.93 3.99 -5.38
C GLY A 83 -1.07 2.55 -5.89
N ASP A 84 -0.76 2.37 -7.17
CA ASP A 84 -0.93 1.12 -7.91
C ASP A 84 -2.38 0.56 -7.79
N MET A 85 -3.35 1.48 -7.77
CA MET A 85 -4.76 1.09 -7.75
C MET A 85 -5.21 0.52 -9.10
N VAL A 86 -4.50 0.84 -10.16
CA VAL A 86 -4.72 0.32 -11.51
C VAL A 86 -3.52 -0.50 -11.98
N SER A 87 -3.74 -1.43 -12.92
CA SER A 87 -2.67 -2.23 -13.50
C SER A 87 -2.31 -1.72 -14.89
N VAL A 88 -1.02 -1.44 -15.11
CA VAL A 88 -0.53 -0.90 -16.37
C VAL A 88 0.60 -1.77 -16.91
N LYS A 89 0.27 -2.55 -17.97
CA LYS A 89 1.20 -3.45 -18.67
C LYS A 89 0.81 -3.53 -20.13
N HIS A 90 1.77 -3.54 -21.06
CA HIS A 90 1.52 -3.57 -22.52
C HIS A 90 0.60 -4.70 -23.01
N TYR A 91 0.57 -5.82 -22.28
CA TYR A 91 -0.19 -7.02 -22.66
C TYR A 91 -1.50 -7.20 -21.87
N ILE A 92 -1.85 -6.25 -20.99
CA ILE A 92 -3.08 -6.31 -20.20
C ILE A 92 -3.99 -5.17 -20.66
N PRO A 93 -5.26 -5.47 -21.03
CA PRO A 93 -6.23 -4.42 -21.34
C PRO A 93 -6.42 -3.48 -20.14
N LYS A 94 -6.69 -2.21 -20.45
CA LYS A 94 -7.10 -1.23 -19.44
C LYS A 94 -8.32 -1.73 -18.69
N ASN A 95 -8.22 -1.74 -17.36
CA ASN A 95 -9.33 -2.12 -16.49
C ASN A 95 -9.37 -1.22 -15.26
N TYR A 96 -10.22 -0.20 -15.28
CA TYR A 96 -10.46 0.71 -14.16
C TYR A 96 -11.71 0.35 -13.36
N LYS A 97 -12.51 -0.60 -13.85
CA LYS A 97 -13.79 -0.98 -13.23
C LYS A 97 -13.68 -1.27 -11.72
N PRO A 98 -12.71 -2.05 -11.21
CA PRO A 98 -12.62 -2.30 -9.77
C PRO A 98 -12.31 -1.04 -8.94
N LEU A 99 -11.53 -0.09 -9.48
CA LEU A 99 -11.29 1.19 -8.81
C LEU A 99 -12.53 2.09 -8.89
N GLU A 100 -13.20 2.13 -10.03
CA GLU A 100 -14.44 2.89 -10.22
C GLU A 100 -15.54 2.40 -9.28
N ASP A 101 -15.74 1.07 -9.17
CA ASP A 101 -16.69 0.47 -8.23
C ASP A 101 -16.38 0.86 -6.79
N LEU A 102 -15.09 0.78 -6.40
CA LEU A 102 -14.65 1.20 -5.07
C LEU A 102 -14.99 2.68 -4.83
N LEU A 103 -14.60 3.57 -5.74
CA LEU A 103 -14.85 5.00 -5.62
C LEU A 103 -16.35 5.29 -5.53
N ALA A 104 -17.16 4.69 -6.42
CA ALA A 104 -18.61 4.81 -6.42
C ALA A 104 -19.26 4.31 -5.12
N GLY A 105 -18.67 3.28 -4.50
CA GLY A 105 -19.16 2.70 -3.26
C GLY A 105 -18.75 3.43 -1.99
N VAL A 106 -17.74 4.35 -2.04
CA VAL A 106 -17.20 4.97 -0.81
C VAL A 106 -17.08 6.49 -0.84
N TRP A 107 -17.46 7.17 -1.96
CA TRP A 107 -17.30 8.62 -2.11
C TRP A 107 -18.05 9.44 -1.05
N ASP A 108 -19.15 8.90 -0.50
CA ASP A 108 -20.01 9.52 0.51
C ASP A 108 -19.58 9.17 1.96
N VAL A 109 -18.58 8.30 2.14
CA VAL A 109 -18.15 7.82 3.47
C VAL A 109 -17.22 8.81 4.14
N ALA A 110 -16.15 9.21 3.45
CA ALA A 110 -15.13 10.12 3.95
C ALA A 110 -14.33 10.74 2.80
N PRO A 111 -13.60 11.84 3.01
CA PRO A 111 -12.67 12.38 2.02
C PRO A 111 -11.67 11.35 1.51
N ILE A 112 -11.50 11.26 0.19
CA ILE A 112 -10.59 10.33 -0.47
C ILE A 112 -9.31 11.05 -0.88
N TYR A 113 -8.16 10.48 -0.52
CA TYR A 113 -6.83 10.97 -0.90
C TYR A 113 -6.09 9.90 -1.69
N TYR A 114 -5.58 10.27 -2.85
CA TYR A 114 -4.91 9.36 -3.78
C TYR A 114 -3.44 9.73 -3.97
N ALA A 115 -2.53 8.84 -3.60
CA ALA A 115 -1.10 8.97 -3.89
C ALA A 115 -0.71 8.15 -5.14
N GLU A 116 0.36 8.58 -5.81
CA GLU A 116 0.87 7.95 -7.02
C GLU A 116 1.73 6.72 -6.71
N GLY A 117 1.42 5.58 -7.36
CA GLY A 117 2.32 4.44 -7.44
C GLY A 117 3.13 4.43 -8.74
N ASN A 118 3.89 3.37 -8.99
CA ASN A 118 4.70 3.28 -10.21
C ASN A 118 3.86 2.98 -11.46
N HIS A 119 2.67 2.43 -11.34
CA HIS A 119 1.77 2.21 -12.46
C HIS A 119 1.14 3.52 -12.95
N GLU A 120 0.67 4.36 -12.04
CA GLU A 120 0.17 5.70 -12.37
C GLU A 120 1.28 6.56 -13.00
N LEU A 121 2.47 6.54 -12.40
CA LEU A 121 3.62 7.27 -12.94
C LEU A 121 4.00 6.80 -14.36
N ARG A 122 3.92 5.50 -14.62
CA ARG A 122 4.19 4.94 -15.96
C ARG A 122 3.22 5.48 -17.00
N MET A 123 1.89 5.46 -16.73
CA MET A 123 0.91 6.05 -17.65
C MET A 123 1.15 7.52 -17.91
N LYS A 124 1.57 8.26 -16.88
CA LYS A 124 1.84 9.69 -16.95
C LYS A 124 3.06 10.03 -17.79
N LEU A 125 4.10 9.19 -17.74
CA LEU A 125 5.38 9.42 -18.44
C LEU A 125 5.45 8.81 -19.85
N ASP A 126 4.60 7.82 -20.14
CA ASP A 126 4.60 7.06 -21.39
C ASP A 126 3.18 7.09 -22.01
N ASP A 127 2.75 8.28 -22.41
CA ASP A 127 1.42 8.47 -23.05
C ASP A 127 1.37 7.82 -24.45
N GLU A 128 2.50 7.59 -25.09
CA GLU A 128 2.58 6.88 -26.36
C GLU A 128 2.13 5.43 -26.23
N SER A 129 2.59 4.73 -25.20
CA SER A 129 2.18 3.35 -24.90
C SER A 129 0.80 3.24 -24.23
N TYR A 130 0.36 4.31 -23.54
CA TYR A 130 -0.88 4.34 -22.75
C TYR A 130 -1.71 5.60 -23.04
N PRO A 131 -2.15 5.79 -24.30
CA PRO A 131 -2.72 7.06 -24.74
C PRO A 131 -3.97 7.44 -23.95
N GLY A 132 -3.91 8.57 -23.26
CA GLY A 132 -5.00 9.14 -22.49
C GLY A 132 -5.38 8.41 -21.19
N TRP A 133 -4.72 7.30 -20.84
CA TRP A 133 -5.07 6.51 -19.65
C TRP A 133 -4.93 7.32 -18.36
N PHE A 134 -3.86 8.09 -18.23
CA PHE A 134 -3.66 8.93 -17.06
C PHE A 134 -4.72 10.04 -16.94
N LEU A 135 -5.09 10.66 -18.06
CA LEU A 135 -6.12 11.69 -18.06
C LEU A 135 -7.49 11.14 -17.67
N GLU A 136 -7.82 9.92 -18.13
CA GLU A 136 -9.06 9.24 -17.78
C GLU A 136 -9.11 8.90 -16.29
N LEU A 137 -8.01 8.35 -15.72
CA LEU A 137 -7.88 8.14 -14.29
C LEU A 137 -8.09 9.44 -13.52
N ARG A 138 -7.45 10.52 -13.94
CA ARG A 138 -7.59 11.84 -13.28
C ARG A 138 -9.02 12.39 -13.35
N ARG A 139 -9.73 12.16 -14.45
CA ARG A 139 -11.14 12.55 -14.60
C ARG A 139 -12.00 11.75 -13.63
N MET A 140 -11.87 10.44 -13.61
CA MET A 140 -12.60 9.56 -12.69
C MET A 140 -12.36 9.96 -11.22
N LEU A 141 -11.12 10.19 -10.80
CA LEU A 141 -10.82 10.64 -9.44
C LEU A 141 -11.52 11.96 -9.10
N ASN A 142 -11.56 12.91 -10.04
CA ASN A 142 -12.26 14.19 -9.83
C ASN A 142 -13.78 14.02 -9.75
N GLU A 143 -14.37 13.13 -10.56
CA GLU A 143 -15.81 12.83 -10.55
C GLU A 143 -16.28 12.32 -9.18
N TYR A 144 -15.46 11.53 -8.49
CA TYR A 144 -15.74 11.03 -7.13
C TYR A 144 -15.13 11.91 -6.02
N GLY A 145 -14.67 13.13 -6.33
CA GLY A 145 -14.15 14.08 -5.36
C GLY A 145 -12.83 13.70 -4.70
N ALA A 146 -12.08 12.75 -5.26
CA ALA A 146 -10.81 12.32 -4.71
C ALA A 146 -9.70 13.36 -4.90
N THR A 147 -9.04 13.73 -3.81
CA THR A 147 -7.89 14.64 -3.82
C THR A 147 -6.61 13.89 -4.22
N TYR A 148 -6.03 14.26 -5.34
CA TYR A 148 -4.79 13.67 -5.85
C TYR A 148 -3.55 14.33 -5.23
N LEU A 149 -2.78 13.56 -4.46
CA LEU A 149 -1.60 13.99 -3.72
C LEU A 149 -0.30 13.57 -4.44
N ALA A 150 0.05 14.29 -5.50
CA ALA A 150 1.34 14.14 -6.18
C ALA A 150 2.25 15.30 -5.75
N ASP A 151 3.22 15.03 -4.87
CA ASP A 151 4.10 16.01 -4.21
C ASP A 151 3.29 17.14 -3.55
N LYS A 152 2.23 16.76 -2.83
CA LYS A 152 1.31 17.69 -2.16
C LYS A 152 1.02 17.25 -0.73
N THR A 153 0.68 18.25 0.09
CA THR A 153 0.30 18.07 1.50
C THR A 153 -1.07 18.70 1.75
N VAL A 154 -1.87 18.02 2.57
CA VAL A 154 -3.14 18.50 3.12
C VAL A 154 -3.14 18.33 4.62
N MET A 155 -4.03 19.05 5.31
CA MET A 155 -4.22 18.90 6.76
C MET A 155 -5.44 18.01 7.03
N LEU A 156 -5.27 16.95 7.82
CA LEU A 156 -6.36 16.11 8.32
C LEU A 156 -6.95 16.68 9.60
N SER A 157 -6.14 17.42 10.37
CA SER A 157 -6.56 18.17 11.55
C SER A 157 -5.67 19.41 11.72
N LYS A 158 -5.78 20.12 12.85
CA LYS A 158 -4.90 21.28 13.13
C LYS A 158 -3.41 20.91 13.23
N LYS A 159 -3.10 19.65 13.63
CA LYS A 159 -1.74 19.19 13.86
C LYS A 159 -1.34 17.93 13.10
N VAL A 160 -2.25 17.33 12.33
CA VAL A 160 -1.95 16.12 11.54
C VAL A 160 -1.96 16.47 10.06
N SER A 161 -0.83 16.32 9.40
CA SER A 161 -0.69 16.50 7.95
C SER A 161 -0.60 15.15 7.22
N LEU A 162 -1.14 15.12 5.99
CA LEU A 162 -1.03 14.01 5.05
C LEU A 162 -0.35 14.48 3.78
N SER A 163 0.74 13.81 3.41
CA SER A 163 1.51 14.12 2.21
C SER A 163 1.56 12.91 1.28
N GLY A 164 1.49 13.13 -0.03
CA GLY A 164 1.78 12.12 -1.05
C GLY A 164 3.05 12.44 -1.80
N LEU A 165 4.03 11.54 -1.78
CA LEU A 165 5.31 11.69 -2.48
C LEU A 165 5.34 10.90 -3.78
N VAL A 166 5.72 11.55 -4.87
CA VAL A 166 6.03 10.89 -6.14
C VAL A 166 7.49 10.45 -6.14
N VAL A 167 7.71 9.14 -6.19
CA VAL A 167 9.06 8.57 -6.31
C VAL A 167 9.34 8.30 -7.80
N GLY A 168 10.47 8.80 -8.32
CA GLY A 168 10.81 8.70 -9.74
C GLY A 168 10.96 7.27 -10.26
N PRO A 169 10.76 7.03 -11.58
CA PRO A 169 10.71 5.69 -12.16
C PRO A 169 12.05 4.94 -12.03
N GLU A 170 13.16 5.65 -11.94
CA GLU A 170 14.50 5.08 -11.75
C GLU A 170 14.61 4.30 -10.43
N TYR A 171 13.88 4.70 -9.39
CA TYR A 171 13.88 4.08 -8.06
C TYR A 171 13.06 2.78 -7.99
N TYR A 172 12.26 2.46 -9.02
CA TYR A 172 11.49 1.21 -9.12
C TYR A 172 12.19 0.14 -9.97
N ARG A 173 13.34 0.44 -10.58
CA ARG A 173 14.06 -0.51 -11.44
C ARG A 173 14.52 -1.74 -10.67
N LYS A 174 14.39 -2.90 -11.29
CA LYS A 174 14.88 -4.17 -10.74
C LYS A 174 16.39 -4.08 -10.47
N ARG A 175 16.82 -4.58 -9.31
CA ARG A 175 18.22 -4.58 -8.86
C ARG A 175 18.86 -3.17 -8.78
N ALA A 176 18.08 -2.11 -8.87
CA ALA A 176 18.63 -0.76 -8.66
C ALA A 176 19.07 -0.62 -7.20
N LYS A 177 20.33 -0.23 -7.00
CA LYS A 177 20.89 0.12 -5.68
C LYS A 177 20.95 1.64 -5.54
N LEU A 178 19.91 2.33 -5.96
CA LEU A 178 19.85 3.78 -5.86
C LEU A 178 19.54 4.19 -4.42
N HIS A 179 20.19 5.25 -3.99
CA HIS A 179 19.92 5.87 -2.70
C HIS A 179 19.00 7.08 -2.89
N LEU A 180 17.84 7.08 -2.22
CA LEU A 180 16.98 8.25 -2.14
C LEU A 180 17.47 9.10 -0.97
N SER A 181 17.87 10.36 -1.22
CA SER A 181 18.30 11.25 -0.15
C SER A 181 17.10 11.92 0.55
N PRO A 182 17.21 12.30 1.83
CA PRO A 182 16.20 13.14 2.49
C PRO A 182 15.90 14.44 1.72
N GLY A 183 16.90 15.03 1.10
CA GLY A 183 16.75 16.22 0.25
C GLY A 183 15.87 16.02 -0.99
N TYR A 184 15.69 14.80 -1.47
CA TYR A 184 14.72 14.51 -2.52
C TYR A 184 13.30 14.82 -2.05
N ILE A 185 12.97 14.40 -0.85
CA ILE A 185 11.64 14.62 -0.22
C ILE A 185 11.46 16.10 0.13
N SER A 186 12.44 16.69 0.82
CA SER A 186 12.37 18.08 1.31
C SER A 186 12.30 19.13 0.21
N ARG A 187 12.69 18.81 -1.03
CA ARG A 187 12.51 19.70 -2.19
C ARG A 187 11.10 19.64 -2.79
N ARG A 188 10.33 18.59 -2.51
CA ARG A 188 9.00 18.34 -3.07
C ARG A 188 7.87 18.62 -2.10
N LEU A 189 8.12 18.38 -0.83
CA LEU A 189 7.13 18.50 0.23
C LEU A 189 7.57 19.55 1.26
N PRO A 190 6.61 20.20 1.97
CA PRO A 190 6.92 20.99 3.14
C PRO A 190 7.70 20.18 4.17
N LYS A 191 8.38 20.84 5.08
CA LYS A 191 9.15 20.17 6.12
C LYS A 191 8.25 19.31 7.00
N LEU A 192 8.45 17.99 6.90
CA LEU A 192 7.62 17.00 7.58
C LEU A 192 7.85 17.04 9.10
N GLY A 193 6.78 16.86 9.88
CA GLY A 193 6.85 16.77 11.34
C GLY A 193 7.13 18.09 12.09
N GLU A 194 7.34 19.20 11.40
CA GLU A 194 7.66 20.48 12.06
C GLU A 194 6.45 21.10 12.75
N ALA A 195 5.29 21.07 12.10
CA ALA A 195 4.05 21.68 12.60
C ALA A 195 3.18 20.72 13.43
N GLY A 196 3.58 19.46 13.59
CA GLY A 196 2.77 18.44 14.27
C GLY A 196 3.14 17.01 13.85
N TYR A 197 2.13 16.15 13.70
CA TYR A 197 2.30 14.77 13.26
C TYR A 197 2.15 14.66 11.74
N SER A 198 3.16 14.14 11.07
CA SER A 198 3.16 13.99 9.62
C SER A 198 2.97 12.54 9.19
N VAL A 199 1.94 12.31 8.36
CA VAL A 199 1.70 11.05 7.65
C VAL A 199 2.18 11.22 6.21
N LEU A 200 3.08 10.37 5.77
CA LEU A 200 3.63 10.36 4.41
C LEU A 200 3.18 9.11 3.67
N MET A 201 2.40 9.27 2.61
CA MET A 201 2.18 8.20 1.63
C MET A 201 3.36 8.20 0.66
N MET A 202 4.21 7.18 0.75
CA MET A 202 5.33 6.91 -0.14
C MET A 202 5.19 5.48 -0.65
N HIS A 203 4.74 5.31 -1.89
CA HIS A 203 4.30 4.01 -2.40
C HIS A 203 5.32 2.87 -2.18
N THR A 204 6.61 3.12 -2.40
CA THR A 204 7.65 2.09 -2.18
C THR A 204 8.29 2.19 -0.80
N PRO A 205 8.37 1.08 -0.02
CA PRO A 205 9.03 1.08 1.28
C PRO A 205 10.57 0.95 1.21
N ALA A 206 11.14 0.94 0.01
CA ALA A 206 12.59 0.76 -0.17
C ALA A 206 13.44 1.90 0.41
N TYR A 207 12.83 3.07 0.68
CA TYR A 207 13.55 4.30 1.03
C TYR A 207 13.11 4.91 2.36
N MET A 208 12.80 4.08 3.36
CA MET A 208 12.36 4.52 4.69
C MET A 208 13.37 5.44 5.39
N ASP A 209 14.68 5.23 5.18
CA ASP A 209 15.72 6.10 5.74
C ASP A 209 15.63 7.55 5.20
N ALA A 210 15.26 7.72 3.92
CA ALA A 210 15.05 9.04 3.35
C ALA A 210 13.84 9.75 3.97
N ALA A 211 12.74 9.03 4.15
CA ALA A 211 11.52 9.55 4.78
C ALA A 211 11.79 9.97 6.24
N ARG A 212 12.51 9.13 6.99
CA ARG A 212 12.95 9.44 8.36
C ARG A 212 13.83 10.69 8.38
N GLY A 213 14.82 10.75 7.50
CA GLY A 213 15.72 11.91 7.41
C GLY A 213 15.03 13.20 6.96
N ALA A 214 13.87 13.11 6.29
CA ALA A 214 13.02 14.24 5.95
C ALA A 214 12.02 14.63 7.06
N GLY A 215 11.99 13.89 8.18
CA GLY A 215 11.18 14.21 9.35
C GLY A 215 9.77 13.60 9.36
N ALA A 216 9.48 12.59 8.52
CA ALA A 216 8.21 11.88 8.58
C ALA A 216 8.02 11.19 9.95
N ASN A 217 6.79 11.20 10.48
CA ASN A 217 6.44 10.51 11.72
C ASN A 217 5.80 9.14 11.46
N LEU A 218 4.97 9.06 10.43
CA LEU A 218 4.37 7.82 9.93
C LEU A 218 4.56 7.75 8.42
N VAL A 219 5.02 6.60 7.92
CA VAL A 219 5.08 6.31 6.48
C VAL A 219 4.13 5.18 6.15
N LEU A 220 3.25 5.41 5.16
CA LEU A 220 2.34 4.42 4.60
C LEU A 220 2.85 4.00 3.23
N SER A 221 3.02 2.70 3.02
CA SER A 221 3.57 2.15 1.78
C SER A 221 2.82 0.90 1.31
N GLY A 222 2.99 0.58 0.03
CA GLY A 222 2.55 -0.67 -0.60
C GLY A 222 3.69 -1.31 -1.39
N HIS A 223 3.48 -1.51 -2.71
CA HIS A 223 4.45 -1.92 -3.72
C HIS A 223 5.11 -3.29 -3.53
N PHE A 224 5.41 -3.71 -2.31
CA PHE A 224 6.09 -4.98 -2.05
C PHE A 224 5.12 -6.17 -1.97
N HIS A 225 3.81 -5.91 -2.01
CA HIS A 225 2.76 -6.94 -1.97
C HIS A 225 2.97 -7.98 -0.86
N GLY A 226 3.47 -7.56 0.28
CA GLY A 226 3.82 -8.47 1.37
C GLY A 226 4.89 -9.50 1.02
N GLY A 227 5.65 -9.31 -0.08
CA GLY A 227 6.69 -10.24 -0.53
C GLY A 227 6.16 -11.46 -1.27
N THR A 228 4.92 -11.43 -1.80
CA THR A 228 4.25 -12.48 -2.60
C THR A 228 4.02 -13.78 -1.82
N VAL A 229 5.09 -14.40 -1.33
CA VAL A 229 5.10 -15.60 -0.47
C VAL A 229 5.72 -15.21 0.87
N VAL A 230 5.05 -15.55 1.96
CA VAL A 230 5.56 -15.36 3.32
C VAL A 230 5.90 -16.71 3.90
N LEU A 231 7.19 -16.91 4.19
CA LEU A 231 7.68 -18.15 4.80
C LEU A 231 7.50 -18.08 6.30
N PRO A 232 6.95 -19.14 6.95
CA PRO A 232 6.89 -19.20 8.41
C PRO A 232 8.28 -18.97 9.03
N ALA A 233 8.36 -18.16 10.06
CA ALA A 233 9.56 -17.77 10.80
C ALA A 233 10.62 -16.98 10.00
N LEU A 234 10.61 -16.99 8.65
CA LEU A 234 11.57 -16.27 7.80
C LEU A 234 10.99 -14.96 7.24
N GLY A 235 9.66 -14.84 7.17
CA GLY A 235 8.99 -13.65 6.69
C GLY A 235 8.85 -13.57 5.16
N PRO A 236 8.68 -12.36 4.59
CA PRO A 236 8.48 -12.11 3.17
C PRO A 236 9.65 -12.60 2.32
N LEU A 237 9.35 -13.39 1.26
CA LEU A 237 10.40 -14.04 0.48
C LEU A 237 11.13 -13.08 -0.46
N MET A 238 10.41 -12.22 -1.19
CA MET A 238 11.03 -11.43 -2.25
C MET A 238 10.25 -10.13 -2.53
N SER A 239 10.99 -9.03 -2.77
CA SER A 239 10.41 -7.77 -3.26
C SER A 239 10.26 -7.76 -4.79
N PRO A 240 9.45 -6.83 -5.37
CA PRO A 240 9.36 -6.63 -6.82
C PRO A 240 10.69 -6.28 -7.49
N GLN A 241 11.62 -5.67 -6.75
CA GLN A 241 12.98 -5.39 -7.22
C GLN A 241 13.94 -6.58 -7.11
N LEU A 242 13.44 -7.79 -6.79
CA LEU A 242 14.21 -9.03 -6.64
C LEU A 242 15.18 -9.03 -5.43
N GLY A 243 14.89 -8.26 -4.40
CA GLY A 243 15.55 -8.37 -3.10
C GLY A 243 14.93 -9.50 -2.28
N PHE A 244 15.77 -10.40 -1.71
CA PHE A 244 15.28 -11.45 -0.82
C PHE A 244 15.15 -10.94 0.61
N PHE A 245 14.13 -11.44 1.32
CA PHE A 245 13.81 -11.10 2.71
C PHE A 245 13.81 -9.59 2.97
N PRO A 246 13.02 -8.84 2.16
CA PRO A 246 13.02 -7.38 2.26
C PRO A 246 12.46 -6.92 3.60
N ARG A 247 13.16 -6.00 4.25
CA ARG A 247 12.63 -5.26 5.39
C ARG A 247 11.46 -4.38 4.94
N PHE A 248 10.55 -4.08 5.84
CA PHE A 248 9.37 -3.24 5.58
C PHE A 248 8.46 -3.77 4.46
N ALA A 249 8.44 -5.08 4.19
CA ALA A 249 7.62 -5.61 3.09
C ALA A 249 6.13 -5.68 3.42
N ARG A 250 5.77 -5.71 4.69
CA ARG A 250 4.40 -5.75 5.22
C ARG A 250 4.38 -5.49 6.72
N GLY A 251 3.19 -5.14 7.22
CA GLY A 251 2.97 -4.99 8.65
C GLY A 251 3.42 -3.64 9.18
N GLU A 252 3.71 -3.61 10.46
CA GLU A 252 4.20 -2.44 11.19
C GLU A 252 5.66 -2.62 11.53
N ASP A 253 6.42 -1.52 11.50
CA ASP A 253 7.79 -1.48 11.97
C ASP A 253 8.07 -0.05 12.52
N GLU A 254 9.19 0.10 13.19
CA GLU A 254 9.67 1.38 13.67
C GLU A 254 11.13 1.59 13.25
N LEU A 255 11.44 2.77 12.77
CA LEU A 255 12.77 3.18 12.38
C LEU A 255 13.17 4.46 13.12
N CYS A 256 13.85 4.31 14.27
CA CYS A 256 14.34 5.42 15.08
C CYS A 256 13.23 6.46 15.38
N GLY A 257 12.10 6.02 15.92
CA GLY A 257 10.97 6.87 16.30
C GLY A 257 10.01 7.22 15.14
N MET A 258 10.31 6.85 13.90
CA MET A 258 9.36 6.92 12.78
C MET A 258 8.61 5.61 12.66
N ARG A 259 7.27 5.64 12.72
CA ARG A 259 6.42 4.47 12.51
C ARG A 259 6.29 4.20 11.00
N THR A 260 6.23 2.93 10.63
CA THR A 260 5.99 2.52 9.25
C THR A 260 4.86 1.50 9.19
N VAL A 261 3.97 1.66 8.24
CA VAL A 261 2.88 0.73 7.95
C VAL A 261 2.95 0.39 6.47
N THR A 262 3.30 -0.86 6.17
CA THR A 262 3.33 -1.34 4.80
C THR A 262 2.19 -2.32 4.57
N SER A 263 1.36 -2.03 3.57
CA SER A 263 0.26 -2.90 3.17
C SER A 263 0.79 -4.10 2.38
N ALA A 264 0.19 -5.27 2.62
CA ALA A 264 0.36 -6.43 1.76
C ALA A 264 -0.32 -6.24 0.39
N GLY A 265 -1.01 -5.13 0.18
CA GLY A 265 -1.72 -4.80 -1.05
C GLY A 265 -2.98 -5.64 -1.26
N LEU A 266 -3.87 -5.14 -2.11
CA LEU A 266 -5.16 -5.78 -2.42
C LEU A 266 -5.05 -6.74 -3.61
N GLY A 267 -4.24 -6.42 -4.62
CA GLY A 267 -4.05 -7.24 -5.83
C GLY A 267 -2.69 -7.90 -5.91
N THR A 268 -2.42 -8.53 -7.03
CA THR A 268 -1.13 -9.14 -7.36
C THR A 268 -0.49 -8.41 -8.54
N HIS A 269 0.85 -8.34 -8.54
CA HIS A 269 1.58 -7.62 -9.59
C HIS A 269 2.07 -8.54 -10.73
N SER A 270 3.26 -9.11 -10.60
CA SER A 270 3.93 -9.85 -11.69
C SER A 270 3.60 -11.33 -11.69
N ILE A 271 3.51 -11.93 -10.52
CA ILE A 271 3.19 -13.33 -10.31
C ILE A 271 1.87 -13.40 -9.57
N ASN A 272 0.89 -14.05 -10.17
CA ASN A 272 -0.45 -14.16 -9.59
C ASN A 272 -0.51 -15.25 -8.51
N VAL A 273 0.32 -15.10 -7.46
CA VAL A 273 0.47 -16.02 -6.34
C VAL A 273 0.47 -15.26 -5.02
N ARG A 274 -0.26 -15.78 -4.03
CA ARG A 274 -0.18 -15.38 -2.63
C ARG A 274 -0.14 -16.63 -1.75
N ILE A 275 0.86 -16.74 -0.87
CA ILE A 275 0.99 -17.85 0.10
C ILE A 275 1.32 -17.25 1.46
N ASN A 276 0.48 -17.51 2.45
CA ASN A 276 0.50 -16.92 3.79
C ASN A 276 0.51 -15.37 3.74
N ASN A 277 -0.18 -14.81 2.74
CA ASN A 277 -0.10 -13.41 2.39
C ASN A 277 -1.43 -12.91 1.80
N ARG A 278 -2.46 -12.79 2.64
CA ARG A 278 -3.79 -12.35 2.21
C ARG A 278 -3.80 -10.87 1.85
N PRO A 279 -4.67 -10.45 0.90
CA PRO A 279 -4.98 -9.05 0.66
C PRO A 279 -5.49 -8.37 1.92
N GLU A 280 -5.16 -7.08 2.10
CA GLU A 280 -5.59 -6.38 3.31
C GLU A 280 -6.06 -4.95 3.06
N LEU A 281 -7.11 -4.58 3.77
CA LEU A 281 -7.46 -3.21 4.13
C LEU A 281 -6.79 -2.91 5.48
N VAL A 282 -6.08 -1.80 5.59
CA VAL A 282 -5.44 -1.39 6.85
C VAL A 282 -6.20 -0.23 7.47
N ILE A 283 -6.71 -0.42 8.68
CA ILE A 283 -7.35 0.63 9.47
C ILE A 283 -6.32 1.15 10.46
N ILE A 284 -6.07 2.45 10.43
CA ILE A 284 -5.06 3.11 11.26
C ILE A 284 -5.77 4.12 12.16
N ASP A 285 -5.75 3.85 13.46
CA ASP A 285 -6.29 4.74 14.48
C ASP A 285 -5.15 5.60 15.04
N LEU A 286 -5.18 6.89 14.74
CA LEU A 286 -4.27 7.89 15.29
C LEU A 286 -4.93 8.54 16.50
N SER A 287 -4.25 8.61 17.64
CA SER A 287 -4.80 9.23 18.86
C SER A 287 -3.76 10.07 19.61
N PRO A 288 -4.18 11.10 20.33
CA PRO A 288 -3.32 11.82 21.25
C PRO A 288 -2.78 10.87 22.34
N ALA A 289 -1.46 10.88 22.58
CA ALA A 289 -0.91 10.16 23.71
C ALA A 289 -1.33 10.83 25.02
N ASP A 290 -1.97 10.08 25.93
CA ASP A 290 -2.38 10.58 27.24
C ASP A 290 -1.17 10.93 28.12
N ASN A 291 -1.10 12.18 28.60
CA ASN A 291 -0.07 12.61 29.54
C ASN A 291 -0.23 11.99 30.97
N LYS A 292 -1.22 11.12 31.17
CA LYS A 292 -1.61 10.62 32.50
C LYS A 292 -0.77 9.46 33.04
N VAL A 293 0.06 8.80 32.24
CA VAL A 293 0.81 7.60 32.69
C VAL A 293 2.05 7.94 33.56
N LYS A 294 2.49 9.20 33.65
CA LYS A 294 3.64 9.56 34.50
C LYS A 294 3.34 9.85 35.98
N ALA A 295 2.08 9.80 36.42
CA ALA A 295 1.69 10.15 37.79
C ALA A 295 1.56 8.94 38.72
N ILE A 296 1.90 7.71 38.33
CA ILE A 296 1.75 6.48 39.15
C ILE A 296 3.12 5.91 39.60
N ILE A 297 4.24 6.49 39.18
CA ILE A 297 5.59 6.07 39.63
C ILE A 297 6.37 7.31 40.13
N SER A 298 5.80 7.99 41.10
CA SER A 298 6.52 8.96 41.93
C SER A 298 6.16 8.75 43.42
#